data_35aa8d9157294c78a3522b6392345b1b
#
_entry.id   35aa8d9157294c78a3522b6392345b1b
#
_cell.length_a   1.000
_cell.length_b   1.000
_cell.length_c   1.000
_cell.angle_alpha   90.00
_cell.angle_beta   90.00
_cell.angle_gamma   90.00
#
_symmetry.space_group_name_H-M   'P 1'
#
loop_
_entity.id
_entity.type
_entity.pdbx_description
1 polymer ?
#
loop_
_entity_poly.entity_id
_entity_poly.type
_entity_poly.pdbx_seq_one_letter_code
_entity_poly.pdbx_strand_id
1 'polypeptide(L)'
;MRLAPDIFNSNDIKRFCYDNTAALHALGLDYQRAKARLQVLMHDWTGFKAATQRRELIVHFLAVGEPVSAVAQWLQLPPKERQADGVLTKELMGWLEKASVSPDERYQVGARLAAALGLVMVHSIDDHTGDSSAIARSDEYADAVRRAWEQDRPRIDSLLGKQKALAQQREFVSLYRYVNNDLVQHELVDADMGAVLRNKSAAGFGAVYIAGWEARNLRMAGNIRASFVDKPDARVLVVVGASHKSWLDMFMRSGLLINIENVEEILR
;
A
#
# COMPACT_ATOMS: atom_id res chain seq x y z
N MET A 1 -2.95 -4.55 -3.63
CA MET A 1 -3.84 -3.54 -4.24
C MET A 1 -4.89 -4.26 -5.10
N ARG A 2 -6.17 -3.90 -4.99
CA ARG A 2 -7.24 -4.44 -5.82
C ARG A 2 -7.59 -3.43 -6.90
N LEU A 3 -7.57 -3.88 -8.16
CA LEU A 3 -8.01 -3.10 -9.32
C LEU A 3 -9.24 -3.78 -9.92
N ALA A 4 -10.20 -2.98 -10.38
CA ALA A 4 -11.32 -3.50 -11.16
C ALA A 4 -10.86 -3.67 -12.62
N PRO A 5 -10.88 -4.88 -13.19
CA PRO A 5 -10.39 -5.14 -14.56
C PRO A 5 -11.07 -4.28 -15.64
N ASP A 6 -12.32 -3.92 -15.39
CA ASP A 6 -13.14 -3.13 -16.31
C ASP A 6 -12.78 -1.63 -16.32
N ILE A 7 -11.95 -1.18 -15.36
CA ILE A 7 -11.64 0.23 -15.14
C ILE A 7 -10.22 0.57 -15.57
N PHE A 8 -9.29 -0.33 -15.31
CA PHE A 8 -7.87 -0.11 -15.54
C PHE A 8 -7.43 -0.78 -16.84
N ASN A 9 -6.80 0.00 -17.70
CA ASN A 9 -6.18 -0.56 -18.89
C ASN A 9 -4.89 -1.33 -18.55
N SER A 10 -4.34 -2.05 -19.50
CA SER A 10 -3.14 -2.86 -19.31
C SER A 10 -1.90 -2.07 -18.85
N ASN A 11 -1.82 -0.77 -19.19
CA ASN A 11 -0.71 0.09 -18.77
C ASN A 11 -0.87 0.51 -17.29
N ASP A 12 -2.09 0.78 -16.84
CA ASP A 12 -2.38 1.09 -15.44
C ASP A 12 -2.10 -0.13 -14.56
N ILE A 13 -2.50 -1.31 -14.99
CA ILE A 13 -2.22 -2.57 -14.29
C ILE A 13 -0.70 -2.74 -14.14
N LYS A 14 0.07 -2.56 -15.21
CA LYS A 14 1.54 -2.65 -15.17
C LYS A 14 2.19 -1.60 -14.26
N ARG A 15 1.59 -0.43 -14.17
CA ARG A 15 2.12 0.67 -13.34
C ARG A 15 1.89 0.45 -11.85
N PHE A 16 0.74 -0.07 -11.46
CA PHE A 16 0.31 -0.15 -10.07
C PHE A 16 0.40 -1.56 -9.47
N CYS A 17 0.38 -2.60 -10.29
CA CYS A 17 0.44 -3.97 -9.84
C CYS A 17 1.81 -4.60 -10.06
N TYR A 18 2.16 -5.52 -9.18
CA TYR A 18 3.27 -6.43 -9.40
C TYR A 18 2.94 -7.39 -10.56
N ASP A 19 3.86 -7.54 -11.52
CA ASP A 19 3.73 -8.55 -12.58
C ASP A 19 4.06 -9.93 -12.02
N ASN A 20 3.04 -10.74 -11.85
CA ASN A 20 3.15 -12.07 -11.26
C ASN A 20 3.41 -13.21 -12.28
N THR A 21 3.58 -12.86 -13.55
CA THR A 21 3.73 -13.85 -14.64
C THR A 21 4.89 -14.81 -14.41
N ALA A 22 6.08 -14.29 -14.03
CA ALA A 22 7.25 -15.10 -13.77
C ALA A 22 7.05 -16.06 -12.57
N ALA A 23 6.34 -15.61 -11.54
CA ALA A 23 6.06 -16.44 -10.37
C ALA A 23 5.03 -17.53 -10.66
N LEU A 24 3.96 -17.22 -11.40
CA LEU A 24 2.99 -18.22 -11.87
C LEU A 24 3.64 -19.27 -12.77
N HIS A 25 4.51 -18.84 -13.69
CA HIS A 25 5.27 -19.75 -14.55
C HIS A 25 6.20 -20.65 -13.74
N ALA A 26 6.93 -20.13 -12.76
CA ALA A 26 7.82 -20.89 -11.91
C ALA A 26 7.10 -21.97 -11.09
N LEU A 27 5.85 -21.71 -10.69
CA LEU A 27 5.01 -22.69 -9.99
C LEU A 27 4.30 -23.66 -10.93
N GLY A 28 4.18 -23.36 -12.23
CA GLY A 28 3.33 -24.11 -13.17
C GLY A 28 1.84 -24.03 -12.81
N LEU A 29 1.40 -22.92 -12.19
CA LEU A 29 0.03 -22.73 -11.68
C LEU A 29 -0.62 -21.50 -12.31
N ASP A 30 -1.94 -21.52 -12.41
CA ASP A 30 -2.74 -20.32 -12.58
C ASP A 30 -2.92 -19.57 -11.26
N TYR A 31 -3.44 -18.33 -11.34
CA TYR A 31 -3.65 -17.48 -10.18
C TYR A 31 -4.54 -18.11 -9.11
N GLN A 32 -5.64 -18.78 -9.50
CA GLN A 32 -6.60 -19.35 -8.55
C GLN A 32 -5.99 -20.53 -7.79
N ARG A 33 -5.26 -21.37 -8.47
CA ARG A 33 -4.53 -22.50 -7.86
C ARG A 33 -3.40 -22.01 -6.96
N ALA A 34 -2.63 -21.01 -7.39
CA ALA A 34 -1.59 -20.40 -6.58
C ALA A 34 -2.18 -19.77 -5.29
N LYS A 35 -3.32 -19.08 -5.40
CA LYS A 35 -4.04 -18.51 -4.27
C LYS A 35 -4.55 -19.58 -3.29
N ALA A 36 -5.17 -20.63 -3.79
CA ALA A 36 -5.63 -21.74 -2.96
C ALA A 36 -4.46 -22.42 -2.23
N ARG A 37 -3.34 -22.67 -2.94
CA ARG A 37 -2.14 -23.25 -2.32
C ARG A 37 -1.53 -22.34 -1.26
N LEU A 38 -1.48 -21.02 -1.50
CA LEU A 38 -1.02 -20.05 -0.51
C LEU A 38 -1.86 -20.13 0.78
N GLN A 39 -3.18 -20.22 0.67
CA GLN A 39 -4.05 -20.35 1.85
C GLN A 39 -3.70 -21.58 2.69
N VAL A 40 -3.45 -22.72 2.05
CA VAL A 40 -3.02 -23.94 2.74
C VAL A 40 -1.66 -23.73 3.42
N LEU A 41 -0.67 -23.17 2.70
CA LEU A 41 0.65 -22.90 3.26
C LEU A 41 0.60 -21.99 4.47
N MET A 42 -0.26 -20.96 4.42
CA MET A 42 -0.41 -20.01 5.52
C MET A 42 -1.14 -20.62 6.72
N HIS A 43 -2.16 -21.47 6.49
CA HIS A 43 -2.88 -22.14 7.57
C HIS A 43 -1.95 -23.04 8.40
N ASP A 44 -1.06 -23.74 7.73
CA ASP A 44 -0.10 -24.66 8.34
C ASP A 44 1.19 -23.95 8.79
N TRP A 45 1.25 -22.61 8.70
CA TRP A 45 2.45 -21.84 8.98
C TRP A 45 2.62 -21.58 10.48
N THR A 46 3.03 -22.63 11.20
CA THR A 46 3.29 -22.59 12.65
C THR A 46 4.74 -22.96 12.93
N GLY A 47 5.37 -22.30 13.89
CA GLY A 47 6.74 -22.61 14.32
C GLY A 47 7.83 -22.33 13.29
N PHE A 48 9.01 -22.92 13.50
CA PHE A 48 10.14 -22.78 12.59
C PHE A 48 9.91 -23.56 11.29
N LYS A 49 10.19 -22.92 10.16
CA LYS A 49 10.07 -23.53 8.83
C LYS A 49 11.42 -23.65 8.15
N ALA A 50 11.65 -24.75 7.43
CA ALA A 50 12.84 -24.93 6.61
C ALA A 50 12.94 -23.85 5.53
N ALA A 51 14.17 -23.51 5.12
CA ALA A 51 14.42 -22.48 4.10
C ALA A 51 13.71 -22.79 2.77
N THR A 52 13.62 -24.07 2.39
CA THR A 52 12.90 -24.53 1.19
C THR A 52 11.41 -24.19 1.25
N GLN A 53 10.76 -24.44 2.38
CA GLN A 53 9.34 -24.11 2.58
C GLN A 53 9.12 -22.59 2.53
N ARG A 54 10.05 -21.81 3.09
CA ARG A 54 9.98 -20.36 3.04
C ARG A 54 10.17 -19.83 1.62
N ARG A 55 11.08 -20.41 0.83
CA ARG A 55 11.22 -20.08 -0.59
C ARG A 55 9.96 -20.41 -1.39
N GLU A 56 9.31 -21.55 -1.12
CA GLU A 56 8.01 -21.88 -1.72
C GLU A 56 6.94 -20.84 -1.37
N LEU A 57 6.83 -20.44 -0.11
CA LEU A 57 5.90 -19.40 0.34
C LEU A 57 6.15 -18.04 -0.35
N ILE A 58 7.42 -17.64 -0.48
CA ILE A 58 7.81 -16.41 -1.18
C ILE A 58 7.26 -16.38 -2.60
N VAL A 59 7.45 -17.48 -3.36
CA VAL A 59 7.00 -17.54 -4.76
C VAL A 59 5.47 -17.53 -4.84
N HIS A 60 4.78 -18.17 -3.90
CA HIS A 60 3.31 -18.10 -3.84
C HIS A 60 2.80 -16.69 -3.53
N PHE A 61 3.46 -15.94 -2.63
CA PHE A 61 3.12 -14.53 -2.41
C PHE A 61 3.31 -13.70 -3.69
N LEU A 62 4.42 -13.90 -4.42
CA LEU A 62 4.63 -13.22 -5.70
C LEU A 62 3.56 -13.61 -6.73
N ALA A 63 3.21 -14.90 -6.82
CA ALA A 63 2.21 -15.40 -7.76
C ALA A 63 0.80 -14.83 -7.53
N VAL A 64 0.47 -14.47 -6.30
CA VAL A 64 -0.84 -13.83 -5.99
C VAL A 64 -0.78 -12.30 -5.92
N GLY A 65 0.36 -11.69 -6.25
CA GLY A 65 0.51 -10.23 -6.26
C GLY A 65 0.70 -9.59 -4.89
N GLU A 66 1.29 -10.32 -3.93
CA GLU A 66 1.61 -9.84 -2.58
C GLU A 66 3.13 -9.65 -2.39
N PRO A 67 3.77 -8.72 -3.15
CA PRO A 67 5.21 -8.58 -3.19
C PRO A 67 5.82 -8.14 -1.84
N VAL A 68 5.09 -7.38 -1.03
CA VAL A 68 5.58 -6.90 0.28
C VAL A 68 5.72 -8.08 1.25
N SER A 69 4.74 -9.01 1.25
CA SER A 69 4.81 -10.25 2.01
C SER A 69 5.96 -11.14 1.55
N ALA A 70 6.18 -11.25 0.24
CA ALA A 70 7.32 -11.99 -0.32
C ALA A 70 8.66 -11.42 0.17
N VAL A 71 8.83 -10.10 0.16
CA VAL A 71 10.05 -9.44 0.69
C VAL A 71 10.18 -9.65 2.19
N ALA A 72 9.10 -9.61 2.97
CA ALA A 72 9.16 -9.90 4.40
C ALA A 72 9.66 -11.32 4.67
N GLN A 73 9.20 -12.30 3.90
CA GLN A 73 9.67 -13.69 4.00
C GLN A 73 11.11 -13.85 3.50
N TRP A 74 11.51 -13.13 2.45
CA TRP A 74 12.89 -13.08 1.96
C TRP A 74 13.86 -12.56 3.04
N LEU A 75 13.49 -11.49 3.72
CA LEU A 75 14.30 -10.89 4.79
C LEU A 75 14.44 -11.82 6.01
N GLN A 76 13.48 -12.70 6.26
CA GLN A 76 13.55 -13.72 7.32
C GLN A 76 14.46 -14.90 6.97
N LEU A 77 14.83 -15.11 5.70
CA LEU A 77 15.83 -16.10 5.35
C LEU A 77 17.22 -15.69 5.82
N PRO A 78 18.02 -16.58 6.43
CA PRO A 78 19.43 -16.33 6.65
C PRO A 78 20.13 -15.99 5.33
N PRO A 79 21.14 -15.10 5.30
CA PRO A 79 21.80 -14.69 4.06
C PRO A 79 22.30 -15.86 3.19
N LYS A 80 22.83 -16.91 3.79
CA LYS A 80 23.29 -18.14 3.10
C LYS A 80 22.16 -18.93 2.42
N GLU A 81 20.91 -18.74 2.86
CA GLU A 81 19.74 -19.39 2.31
C GLU A 81 19.00 -18.55 1.27
N ARG A 82 19.46 -17.30 1.04
CA ARG A 82 18.94 -16.40 0.02
C ARG A 82 19.54 -16.73 -1.35
N GLN A 83 19.15 -17.89 -1.86
CA GLN A 83 19.65 -18.41 -3.14
C GLN A 83 18.51 -18.94 -3.99
N ALA A 84 18.71 -18.96 -5.31
CA ALA A 84 17.77 -19.57 -6.23
C ALA A 84 17.79 -21.08 -6.03
N ASP A 85 16.62 -21.67 -5.80
CA ASP A 85 16.46 -23.10 -5.59
C ASP A 85 15.01 -23.51 -5.86
N GLY A 86 14.82 -24.60 -6.60
CA GLY A 86 13.50 -25.10 -6.94
C GLY A 86 12.64 -24.06 -7.66
N VAL A 87 11.51 -23.69 -7.04
CA VAL A 87 10.55 -22.71 -7.60
C VAL A 87 11.03 -21.26 -7.51
N LEU A 88 11.98 -20.95 -6.63
CA LEU A 88 12.57 -19.60 -6.53
C LEU A 88 13.67 -19.46 -7.59
N THR A 89 13.30 -18.97 -8.77
CA THR A 89 14.20 -18.78 -9.89
C THR A 89 15.20 -17.62 -9.65
N LYS A 90 16.29 -17.58 -10.44
CA LYS A 90 17.27 -16.45 -10.41
C LYS A 90 16.61 -15.10 -10.72
N GLU A 91 15.62 -15.10 -11.61
CA GLU A 91 14.86 -13.89 -11.96
C GLU A 91 14.09 -13.33 -10.75
N LEU A 92 13.30 -14.21 -10.09
CA LEU A 92 12.54 -13.84 -8.89
C LEU A 92 13.45 -13.43 -7.73
N MET A 93 14.58 -14.12 -7.55
CA MET A 93 15.59 -13.75 -6.56
C MET A 93 16.14 -12.34 -6.84
N GLY A 94 16.57 -12.05 -8.07
CA GLY A 94 17.08 -10.73 -8.44
C GLY A 94 16.05 -9.61 -8.25
N TRP A 95 14.76 -9.89 -8.45
CA TRP A 95 13.70 -8.96 -8.13
C TRP A 95 13.59 -8.71 -6.61
N LEU A 96 13.61 -9.78 -5.78
CA LEU A 96 13.56 -9.68 -4.31
C LEU A 96 14.73 -8.88 -3.74
N GLU A 97 15.93 -9.10 -4.27
CA GLU A 97 17.14 -8.35 -3.89
C GLU A 97 16.94 -6.85 -4.14
N LYS A 98 16.51 -6.47 -5.34
CA LYS A 98 16.23 -5.07 -5.71
C LYS A 98 15.11 -4.47 -4.85
N ALA A 99 14.00 -5.18 -4.65
CA ALA A 99 12.88 -4.72 -3.85
C ALA A 99 13.28 -4.49 -2.39
N SER A 100 14.10 -5.38 -1.81
CA SER A 100 14.53 -5.30 -0.40
C SER A 100 15.38 -4.08 -0.07
N VAL A 101 15.99 -3.44 -1.06
CA VAL A 101 16.80 -2.21 -0.92
C VAL A 101 16.16 -0.98 -1.56
N SER A 102 15.00 -1.13 -2.20
CA SER A 102 14.23 -0.02 -2.74
C SER A 102 13.86 0.98 -1.64
N PRO A 103 13.88 2.31 -1.90
CA PRO A 103 13.52 3.32 -0.91
C PRO A 103 12.00 3.40 -0.60
N ASP A 104 11.21 2.49 -1.15
CA ASP A 104 9.76 2.40 -0.93
C ASP A 104 9.45 1.98 0.51
N GLU A 105 8.63 2.76 1.21
CA GLU A 105 8.26 2.53 2.61
C GLU A 105 7.57 1.18 2.84
N ARG A 106 6.86 0.65 1.84
CA ARG A 106 6.26 -0.69 1.94
C ARG A 106 7.32 -1.75 2.24
N TYR A 107 8.52 -1.62 1.64
CA TYR A 107 9.63 -2.54 1.89
C TYR A 107 10.50 -2.11 3.07
N GLN A 108 10.85 -0.81 3.17
CA GLN A 108 11.77 -0.34 4.21
C GLN A 108 11.15 -0.30 5.61
N VAL A 109 9.84 -0.08 5.71
CA VAL A 109 9.11 -0.09 6.98
C VAL A 109 8.28 -1.37 7.09
N GLY A 110 7.32 -1.58 6.19
CA GLY A 110 6.35 -2.67 6.29
C GLY A 110 7.00 -4.06 6.28
N ALA A 111 7.75 -4.40 5.22
CA ALA A 111 8.37 -5.72 5.11
C ALA A 111 9.46 -5.96 6.15
N ARG A 112 10.29 -4.94 6.47
CA ARG A 112 11.34 -5.07 7.50
C ARG A 112 10.77 -5.27 8.90
N LEU A 113 9.73 -4.53 9.26
CA LEU A 113 9.06 -4.71 10.55
C LEU A 113 8.42 -6.09 10.63
N ALA A 114 7.69 -6.51 9.59
CA ALA A 114 7.11 -7.84 9.54
C ALA A 114 8.18 -8.95 9.66
N ALA A 115 9.33 -8.77 9.00
CA ALA A 115 10.43 -9.71 9.11
C ALA A 115 11.03 -9.76 10.52
N ALA A 116 11.25 -8.60 11.15
CA ALA A 116 11.80 -8.51 12.50
C ALA A 116 10.87 -9.14 13.56
N LEU A 117 9.56 -9.04 13.35
CA LEU A 117 8.54 -9.63 14.22
C LEU A 117 8.18 -11.08 13.87
N GLY A 118 8.79 -11.66 12.84
CA GLY A 118 8.48 -13.03 12.39
C GLY A 118 7.08 -13.21 11.82
N LEU A 119 6.44 -12.13 11.35
CA LEU A 119 5.10 -12.19 10.79
C LEU A 119 5.09 -12.93 9.44
N VAL A 120 4.00 -13.65 9.18
CA VAL A 120 3.87 -14.44 7.95
C VAL A 120 3.62 -13.54 6.75
N MET A 121 2.79 -12.50 6.91
CA MET A 121 2.40 -11.63 5.79
C MET A 121 2.24 -10.16 6.23
N VAL A 122 2.26 -9.29 5.23
CA VAL A 122 1.83 -7.89 5.30
C VAL A 122 0.53 -7.76 4.51
N HIS A 123 -0.50 -7.23 5.14
CA HIS A 123 -1.82 -7.11 4.50
C HIS A 123 -1.87 -5.94 3.53
N SER A 124 -2.17 -6.21 2.26
CA SER A 124 -2.47 -5.15 1.28
C SER A 124 -3.85 -4.56 1.56
N ILE A 125 -3.92 -3.24 1.74
CA ILE A 125 -5.15 -2.55 2.12
C ILE A 125 -5.76 -1.73 0.99
N ASP A 126 -4.97 -1.29 0.01
CA ASP A 126 -5.43 -0.39 -1.05
C ASP A 126 -6.40 -1.07 -2.02
N ASP A 127 -7.48 -0.38 -2.34
CA ASP A 127 -8.59 -0.91 -3.15
C ASP A 127 -9.18 0.17 -4.07
N HIS A 128 -8.80 0.11 -5.34
CA HIS A 128 -9.25 1.01 -6.40
C HIS A 128 -10.57 0.57 -7.08
N THR A 129 -11.24 -0.45 -6.57
CA THR A 129 -12.51 -0.92 -7.18
C THR A 129 -13.64 0.10 -7.08
N GLY A 130 -13.45 1.21 -6.34
CA GLY A 130 -14.37 2.35 -6.25
C GLY A 130 -14.22 3.40 -7.33
N ASP A 131 -13.12 3.38 -8.09
CA ASP A 131 -12.83 4.38 -9.13
C ASP A 131 -13.61 4.07 -10.44
N SER A 132 -14.82 3.53 -10.32
CA SER A 132 -15.58 2.90 -11.43
C SER A 132 -16.50 3.85 -12.20
N SER A 133 -16.60 5.13 -11.80
CA SER A 133 -17.44 6.09 -12.50
C SER A 133 -16.97 6.29 -13.94
N ALA A 134 -17.89 6.16 -14.92
CA ALA A 134 -17.58 6.48 -16.31
C ALA A 134 -17.12 7.94 -16.50
N ILE A 135 -17.59 8.84 -15.64
CA ILE A 135 -17.18 10.25 -15.61
C ILE A 135 -15.71 10.38 -15.20
N ALA A 136 -15.26 9.63 -14.19
CA ALA A 136 -13.89 9.64 -13.71
C ALA A 136 -12.86 9.11 -14.74
N ARG A 137 -13.33 8.57 -15.87
CA ARG A 137 -12.50 8.06 -16.98
C ARG A 137 -12.45 8.97 -18.18
N SER A 138 -13.16 10.11 -18.16
CA SER A 138 -13.14 11.05 -19.28
C SER A 138 -11.90 11.94 -19.24
N ASP A 139 -11.39 12.31 -20.42
CA ASP A 139 -10.29 13.26 -20.56
C ASP A 139 -10.65 14.62 -19.95
N GLU A 140 -11.90 15.04 -20.09
CA GLU A 140 -12.42 16.29 -19.52
C GLU A 140 -12.33 16.30 -17.99
N TYR A 141 -12.64 15.16 -17.34
CA TYR A 141 -12.47 15.00 -15.89
C TYR A 141 -11.00 15.09 -15.49
N ALA A 142 -10.13 14.34 -16.17
CA ALA A 142 -8.69 14.33 -15.89
C ALA A 142 -8.08 15.73 -16.05
N ASP A 143 -8.49 16.45 -17.10
CA ASP A 143 -8.06 17.83 -17.36
C ASP A 143 -8.58 18.83 -16.31
N ALA A 144 -9.80 18.66 -15.85
CA ALA A 144 -10.37 19.52 -14.80
C ALA A 144 -9.65 19.35 -13.46
N VAL A 145 -9.38 18.10 -13.07
CA VAL A 145 -8.62 17.79 -11.85
C VAL A 145 -7.19 18.33 -11.94
N ARG A 146 -6.50 18.14 -13.07
CA ARG A 146 -5.15 18.65 -13.29
C ARG A 146 -5.11 20.18 -13.18
N ARG A 147 -6.03 20.89 -13.84
CA ARG A 147 -6.11 22.38 -13.76
C ARG A 147 -6.36 22.85 -12.33
N ALA A 148 -7.18 22.14 -11.56
CA ALA A 148 -7.40 22.47 -10.15
C ALA A 148 -6.11 22.40 -9.32
N TRP A 149 -5.33 21.34 -9.51
CA TRP A 149 -4.04 21.17 -8.83
C TRP A 149 -3.00 22.19 -9.29
N GLU A 150 -2.99 22.57 -10.58
CA GLU A 150 -2.09 23.60 -11.11
C GLU A 150 -2.37 24.98 -10.50
N GLN A 151 -3.62 25.29 -10.19
CA GLN A 151 -3.99 26.54 -9.52
C GLN A 151 -3.50 26.61 -8.07
N ASP A 152 -3.48 25.47 -7.35
CA ASP A 152 -2.98 25.38 -5.97
C ASP A 152 -1.49 24.95 -5.88
N ARG A 153 -0.81 24.92 -7.01
CA ARG A 153 0.58 24.43 -7.14
C ARG A 153 1.56 25.05 -6.13
N PRO A 154 1.58 26.39 -5.90
CA PRO A 154 2.52 26.97 -4.95
C PRO A 154 2.36 26.44 -3.52
N ARG A 155 1.12 26.14 -3.10
CA ARG A 155 0.82 25.57 -1.78
C ARG A 155 1.29 24.12 -1.69
N ILE A 156 0.97 23.33 -2.69
CA ILE A 156 1.43 21.93 -2.80
C ILE A 156 2.96 21.88 -2.77
N ASP A 157 3.64 22.70 -3.56
CA ASP A 157 5.09 22.75 -3.63
C ASP A 157 5.75 23.14 -2.31
N SER A 158 5.12 24.02 -1.52
CA SER A 158 5.57 24.38 -0.17
C SER A 158 5.52 23.18 0.78
N LEU A 159 4.40 22.45 0.81
CA LEU A 159 4.22 21.26 1.66
C LEU A 159 5.19 20.13 1.29
N LEU A 160 5.28 19.83 -0.01
CA LEU A 160 6.19 18.81 -0.53
C LEU A 160 7.66 19.22 -0.40
N GLY A 161 7.97 20.51 -0.53
CA GLY A 161 9.31 21.07 -0.36
C GLY A 161 9.86 20.80 1.04
N LYS A 162 9.05 20.98 2.07
CA LYS A 162 9.45 20.67 3.45
C LYS A 162 9.66 19.17 3.68
N GLN A 163 8.78 18.32 3.14
CA GLN A 163 8.96 16.87 3.17
C GLN A 163 10.28 16.46 2.51
N LYS A 164 10.55 17.00 1.31
CA LYS A 164 11.77 16.73 0.55
C LYS A 164 13.02 17.18 1.30
N ALA A 165 13.00 18.35 1.91
CA ALA A 165 14.12 18.87 2.70
C ALA A 165 14.44 17.95 3.87
N LEU A 166 13.45 17.53 4.66
CA LEU A 166 13.62 16.60 5.78
C LEU A 166 14.17 15.24 5.31
N ALA A 167 13.65 14.72 4.19
CA ALA A 167 14.13 13.46 3.62
C ALA A 167 15.59 13.56 3.15
N GLN A 168 15.98 14.67 2.50
CA GLN A 168 17.36 14.90 2.05
C GLN A 168 18.36 15.02 3.22
N GLN A 169 17.91 15.60 4.32
CA GLN A 169 18.68 15.71 5.57
C GLN A 169 18.70 14.39 6.36
N ARG A 170 17.98 13.38 5.90
CA ARG A 170 17.78 12.09 6.59
C ARG A 170 17.13 12.22 7.97
N GLU A 171 16.38 13.29 8.19
CA GLU A 171 15.60 13.51 9.40
C GLU A 171 14.26 12.79 9.34
N PHE A 172 14.30 11.45 9.27
CA PHE A 172 13.10 10.65 9.05
C PHE A 172 12.08 10.74 10.19
N VAL A 173 12.53 10.83 11.44
CA VAL A 173 11.61 11.03 12.57
C VAL A 173 10.86 12.36 12.43
N SER A 174 11.58 13.45 12.15
CA SER A 174 11.00 14.77 11.91
C SER A 174 10.07 14.75 10.69
N LEU A 175 10.43 14.02 9.63
CA LEU A 175 9.59 13.84 8.45
C LEU A 175 8.26 13.16 8.81
N TYR A 176 8.31 12.02 9.51
CA TYR A 176 7.09 11.29 9.88
C TYR A 176 6.24 12.07 10.91
N ARG A 177 6.84 12.81 11.81
CA ARG A 177 6.10 13.76 12.68
C ARG A 177 5.41 14.83 11.86
N TYR A 178 6.11 15.43 10.90
CA TYR A 178 5.55 16.46 10.02
C TYR A 178 4.35 15.94 9.22
N VAL A 179 4.49 14.81 8.52
CA VAL A 179 3.40 14.30 7.67
C VAL A 179 2.22 13.71 8.45
N ASN A 180 2.40 13.40 9.73
CA ASN A 180 1.33 12.92 10.61
C ASN A 180 0.70 14.02 11.48
N ASN A 181 1.22 15.26 11.43
CA ASN A 181 0.67 16.39 12.17
C ASN A 181 -0.70 16.79 11.61
N ASP A 182 -1.69 17.01 12.49
CA ASP A 182 -3.08 17.28 12.09
C ASP A 182 -3.23 18.53 11.22
N LEU A 183 -2.48 19.61 11.50
CA LEU A 183 -2.52 20.82 10.66
C LEU A 183 -1.95 20.54 9.27
N VAL A 184 -0.85 19.80 9.18
CA VAL A 184 -0.25 19.43 7.89
C VAL A 184 -1.18 18.50 7.11
N GLN A 185 -1.85 17.58 7.79
CA GLN A 185 -2.87 16.73 7.18
C GLN A 185 -4.04 17.55 6.61
N HIS A 186 -4.53 18.53 7.36
CA HIS A 186 -5.58 19.43 6.89
C HIS A 186 -5.12 20.21 5.64
N GLU A 187 -3.91 20.76 5.68
CA GLU A 187 -3.33 21.48 4.54
C GLU A 187 -3.16 20.58 3.29
N LEU A 188 -2.73 19.33 3.47
CA LEU A 188 -2.61 18.36 2.36
C LEU A 188 -3.97 18.04 1.73
N VAL A 189 -4.98 17.81 2.56
CA VAL A 189 -6.35 17.54 2.11
C VAL A 189 -6.93 18.76 1.37
N ASP A 190 -6.77 19.95 1.90
CA ASP A 190 -7.30 21.16 1.26
C ASP A 190 -6.55 21.55 -0.02
N ALA A 191 -5.25 21.28 -0.10
CA ALA A 191 -4.46 21.48 -1.31
C ALA A 191 -4.79 20.50 -2.44
N ASP A 192 -5.26 19.29 -2.12
CA ASP A 192 -5.69 18.29 -3.09
C ASP A 192 -7.22 18.36 -3.31
N MET A 193 -8.01 17.82 -2.39
CA MET A 193 -9.46 17.72 -2.50
C MET A 193 -10.16 19.07 -2.51
N GLY A 194 -9.70 19.98 -1.65
CA GLY A 194 -10.23 21.34 -1.59
C GLY A 194 -10.00 22.11 -2.89
N ALA A 195 -8.85 21.94 -3.53
CA ALA A 195 -8.57 22.53 -4.84
C ALA A 195 -9.56 22.06 -5.90
N VAL A 196 -9.83 20.75 -5.95
CA VAL A 196 -10.77 20.17 -6.94
C VAL A 196 -12.21 20.60 -6.66
N LEU A 197 -12.62 20.73 -5.39
CA LEU A 197 -13.95 21.23 -5.02
C LEU A 197 -14.14 22.72 -5.35
N ARG A 198 -13.09 23.55 -5.21
CA ARG A 198 -13.11 24.98 -5.57
C ARG A 198 -13.20 25.20 -7.08
N ASN A 199 -12.75 24.23 -7.87
CA ASN A 199 -12.86 24.26 -9.32
C ASN A 199 -14.30 23.95 -9.73
N LYS A 200 -15.12 25.01 -9.91
CA LYS A 200 -16.53 24.92 -10.27
C LYS A 200 -16.69 24.47 -11.72
N SER A 201 -16.62 23.19 -11.96
CA SER A 201 -16.99 22.57 -13.25
C SER A 201 -18.52 22.39 -13.31
N ALA A 202 -19.13 22.75 -14.44
CA ALA A 202 -20.56 22.53 -14.68
C ALA A 202 -20.95 21.05 -14.63
N ALA A 203 -19.99 20.13 -14.88
CA ALA A 203 -20.19 18.68 -14.83
C ALA A 203 -20.05 18.10 -13.41
N GLY A 204 -19.77 18.90 -12.37
CA GLY A 204 -19.65 18.43 -10.99
C GLY A 204 -18.43 17.53 -10.74
N PHE A 205 -17.35 17.68 -11.48
CA PHE A 205 -16.16 16.81 -11.41
C PHE A 205 -15.53 16.77 -10.02
N GLY A 206 -15.56 17.87 -9.26
CA GLY A 206 -15.09 17.90 -7.88
C GLY A 206 -15.83 16.91 -6.98
N ALA A 207 -17.15 16.84 -7.09
CA ALA A 207 -17.96 15.88 -6.33
C ALA A 207 -17.64 14.43 -6.72
N VAL A 208 -17.42 14.16 -8.01
CA VAL A 208 -17.01 12.82 -8.48
C VAL A 208 -15.65 12.43 -7.91
N TYR A 209 -14.68 13.36 -7.90
CA TYR A 209 -13.35 13.13 -7.33
C TYR A 209 -13.43 12.76 -5.85
N ILE A 210 -14.16 13.54 -5.05
CA ILE A 210 -14.31 13.29 -3.62
C ILE A 210 -15.02 11.96 -3.35
N ALA A 211 -16.13 11.68 -4.07
CA ALA A 211 -16.86 10.43 -3.88
C ALA A 211 -16.00 9.20 -4.16
N GLY A 212 -15.17 9.22 -5.21
CA GLY A 212 -14.22 8.16 -5.51
C GLY A 212 -13.17 7.99 -4.41
N TRP A 213 -12.60 9.10 -3.94
CA TRP A 213 -11.62 9.12 -2.86
C TRP A 213 -12.18 8.56 -1.54
N GLU A 214 -13.38 9.00 -1.15
CA GLU A 214 -14.04 8.52 0.07
C GLU A 214 -14.38 7.03 -0.02
N ALA A 215 -14.92 6.57 -1.15
CA ALA A 215 -15.21 5.17 -1.38
C ALA A 215 -13.95 4.29 -1.28
N ARG A 216 -12.82 4.75 -1.85
CA ARG A 216 -11.52 4.06 -1.74
C ARG A 216 -11.06 3.99 -0.29
N ASN A 217 -11.06 5.11 0.44
CA ASN A 217 -10.64 5.14 1.84
C ASN A 217 -11.53 4.28 2.75
N LEU A 218 -12.84 4.25 2.51
CA LEU A 218 -13.78 3.39 3.25
C LEU A 218 -13.47 1.89 3.02
N ARG A 219 -13.14 1.50 1.79
CA ARG A 219 -12.69 0.14 1.49
C ARG A 219 -11.37 -0.20 2.15
N MET A 220 -10.40 0.72 2.10
CA MET A 220 -9.13 0.57 2.82
C MET A 220 -9.35 0.38 4.32
N ALA A 221 -10.23 1.15 4.93
CA ALA A 221 -10.62 1.00 6.33
C ALA A 221 -11.23 -0.38 6.62
N GLY A 222 -12.09 -0.88 5.73
CA GLY A 222 -12.63 -2.24 5.83
C GLY A 222 -11.54 -3.32 5.73
N ASN A 223 -10.57 -3.17 4.82
CA ASN A 223 -9.44 -4.09 4.67
C ASN A 223 -8.51 -4.06 5.90
N ILE A 224 -8.27 -2.88 6.51
CA ILE A 224 -7.52 -2.76 7.76
C ILE A 224 -8.24 -3.56 8.86
N ARG A 225 -9.55 -3.35 9.05
CA ARG A 225 -10.33 -4.09 10.07
C ARG A 225 -10.28 -5.59 9.87
N ALA A 226 -10.44 -6.04 8.62
CA ALA A 226 -10.39 -7.46 8.26
C ALA A 226 -9.04 -8.12 8.60
N SER A 227 -7.95 -7.35 8.65
CA SER A 227 -6.61 -7.90 8.92
C SER A 227 -6.39 -8.33 10.38
N PHE A 228 -7.23 -7.88 11.31
CA PHE A 228 -7.08 -8.17 12.75
C PHE A 228 -8.40 -8.55 13.47
N VAL A 229 -9.49 -8.78 12.73
CA VAL A 229 -10.82 -9.06 13.30
C VAL A 229 -10.82 -10.27 14.25
N ASP A 230 -9.95 -11.23 14.02
CA ASP A 230 -9.77 -12.46 14.81
C ASP A 230 -8.62 -12.37 15.84
N LYS A 231 -8.04 -11.18 16.00
CA LYS A 231 -6.87 -10.96 16.86
C LYS A 231 -7.16 -9.86 17.89
N PRO A 232 -7.78 -10.21 19.02
CA PRO A 232 -7.99 -9.26 20.10
C PRO A 232 -6.63 -8.72 20.57
N ASP A 233 -6.59 -7.43 20.94
CA ASP A 233 -5.39 -6.72 21.41
C ASP A 233 -4.26 -6.59 20.38
N ALA A 234 -4.55 -6.81 19.10
CA ALA A 234 -3.58 -6.63 18.02
C ALA A 234 -3.09 -5.16 17.94
N ARG A 235 -1.78 -4.99 17.82
CA ARG A 235 -1.17 -3.71 17.46
C ARG A 235 -0.94 -3.68 15.96
N VAL A 236 -1.54 -2.71 15.28
CA VAL A 236 -1.53 -2.61 13.81
C VAL A 236 -0.79 -1.34 13.39
N LEU A 237 0.25 -1.49 12.56
CA LEU A 237 0.87 -0.36 11.86
C LEU A 237 0.31 -0.29 10.44
N VAL A 238 -0.21 0.87 10.08
CA VAL A 238 -0.65 1.18 8.72
C VAL A 238 0.40 2.06 8.04
N VAL A 239 0.94 1.58 6.89
CA VAL A 239 1.85 2.34 6.04
C VAL A 239 1.09 2.74 4.78
N VAL A 240 0.85 4.03 4.61
CA VAL A 240 -0.03 4.56 3.56
C VAL A 240 0.41 5.96 3.15
N GLY A 241 0.03 6.41 1.95
CA GLY A 241 0.24 7.80 1.54
C GLY A 241 -0.40 8.79 2.53
N ALA A 242 0.32 9.85 2.88
CA ALA A 242 -0.06 10.77 3.95
C ALA A 242 -1.48 11.34 3.80
N SER A 243 -1.94 11.62 2.58
CA SER A 243 -3.29 12.14 2.30
C SER A 243 -4.44 11.21 2.69
N HIS A 244 -4.18 9.92 2.90
CA HIS A 244 -5.19 8.97 3.36
C HIS A 244 -5.45 9.03 4.87
N LYS A 245 -4.49 9.53 5.65
CA LYS A 245 -4.51 9.44 7.12
C LYS A 245 -5.79 10.02 7.72
N SER A 246 -6.18 11.23 7.33
CA SER A 246 -7.36 11.92 7.90
C SER A 246 -8.65 11.10 7.74
N TRP A 247 -8.86 10.49 6.57
CA TRP A 247 -10.01 9.61 6.31
C TRP A 247 -9.92 8.30 7.09
N LEU A 248 -8.76 7.67 7.10
CA LEU A 248 -8.57 6.42 7.82
C LEU A 248 -8.76 6.62 9.32
N ASP A 249 -8.20 7.68 9.91
CA ASP A 249 -8.41 8.01 11.32
C ASP A 249 -9.89 8.23 11.63
N MET A 250 -10.61 8.98 10.79
CA MET A 250 -12.05 9.22 10.96
C MET A 250 -12.84 7.91 10.90
N PHE A 251 -12.61 7.06 9.91
CA PHE A 251 -13.31 5.79 9.77
C PHE A 251 -12.94 4.76 10.86
N MET A 252 -11.70 4.77 11.34
CA MET A 252 -11.27 3.90 12.44
C MET A 252 -11.84 4.37 13.77
N ARG A 253 -11.85 5.70 14.06
CA ARG A 253 -12.42 6.25 15.30
C ARG A 253 -13.92 5.99 15.46
N SER A 254 -14.67 5.92 14.35
CA SER A 254 -16.09 5.54 14.37
C SER A 254 -16.33 4.09 14.75
N GLY A 255 -15.28 3.28 14.80
CA GLY A 255 -15.36 1.86 15.11
C GLY A 255 -15.29 1.57 16.61
N LEU A 256 -16.11 0.62 17.06
CA LEU A 256 -16.01 0.08 18.41
C LEU A 256 -14.69 -0.68 18.59
N LEU A 257 -14.09 -0.59 19.76
CA LEU A 257 -12.92 -1.35 20.20
C LEU A 257 -11.62 -1.08 19.42
N ILE A 258 -11.49 0.10 18.79
CA ILE A 258 -10.24 0.52 18.14
C ILE A 258 -9.73 1.77 18.86
N ASN A 259 -8.48 1.71 19.31
CA ASN A 259 -7.73 2.85 19.79
C ASN A 259 -6.73 3.28 18.72
N ILE A 260 -6.72 4.57 18.35
CA ILE A 260 -5.73 5.13 17.43
C ILE A 260 -4.66 5.83 18.25
N GLU A 261 -3.46 5.30 18.21
CA GLU A 261 -2.30 5.88 18.87
C GLU A 261 -1.90 7.22 18.22
N ASN A 262 -1.49 8.17 19.05
CA ASN A 262 -1.00 9.45 18.55
C ASN A 262 0.45 9.28 18.06
N VAL A 263 0.65 9.40 16.75
CA VAL A 263 1.97 9.24 16.12
C VAL A 263 2.96 10.30 16.61
N GLU A 264 2.54 11.53 16.88
CA GLU A 264 3.42 12.57 17.41
C GLU A 264 3.96 12.23 18.81
N GLU A 265 3.17 11.53 19.62
CA GLU A 265 3.59 11.08 20.95
C GLU A 265 4.56 9.90 20.88
N ILE A 266 4.31 8.97 19.95
CA ILE A 266 5.18 7.80 19.74
C ILE A 266 6.56 8.20 19.18
N LEU A 267 6.60 9.22 18.33
CA LEU A 267 7.82 9.68 17.66
C LEU A 267 8.57 10.79 18.44
N ARG A 268 8.25 11.01 19.71
CA ARG A 268 8.96 11.99 20.58
C ARG A 268 10.40 11.61 20.84
#